data_8b8be4512e98c9c61fa5bb4427215ea1
#
_entry.id   8b8be4512e98c9c61fa5bb4427215ea1
#
_cell.length_a   1.000
_cell.length_b   1.000
_cell.length_c   1.000
_cell.angle_alpha   90.00
_cell.angle_beta   90.00
_cell.angle_gamma   90.00
#
_symmetry.space_group_name_H-M   'P 1'
#
loop_
_entity.id
_entity.type
_entity.pdbx_description
1 polymer ?
#
loop_
_entity_poly.entity_id
_entity_poly.type
_entity_poly.pdbx_seq_one_letter_code
_entity_poly.pdbx_strand_id
1 'polypeptide(L)'
;MLWLELLLGFSIGLSLGLLGGGGSILTVPALVYLVGQTPQAAVTTSLAIVGANSLMGASFHRSQGTLNWRIALTFGGSGMVTAYFASGISKLLPPAVLLITFAVLMLVIGIFLLKQKDVQEISMAEKPLWITLASGAAVGLLTGVLGVGGGFLIVPALVMLVGLPMQMAVGTSLVVIAMNSIAGLAGHINDGAFQPLLILIFTASGLVGTFAGSRLTMYLPAKKLQTVFAWFVILLAVFLLADNFNKLH
;
A
#
# COMPACT_ATOMS: atom_id res chain seq x y z
N MET A 1 15.76 6.02 20.98
CA MET A 1 14.57 5.93 20.09
C MET A 1 14.90 6.30 18.64
N LEU A 2 15.70 7.34 18.38
CA LEU A 2 16.03 7.80 17.02
C LEU A 2 16.53 6.70 16.06
N TRP A 3 17.41 5.79 16.51
CA TRP A 3 17.90 4.69 15.69
C TRP A 3 16.82 3.71 15.26
N LEU A 4 15.85 3.45 16.14
CA LEU A 4 14.70 2.59 15.84
C LEU A 4 13.81 3.25 14.77
N GLU A 5 13.55 4.54 14.91
CA GLU A 5 12.73 5.32 13.96
C GLU A 5 13.39 5.37 12.57
N LEU A 6 14.71 5.59 12.52
CA LEU A 6 15.47 5.57 11.27
C LEU A 6 15.43 4.19 10.60
N LEU A 7 15.62 3.12 11.37
CA LEU A 7 15.61 1.75 10.87
C LEU A 7 14.22 1.34 10.38
N LEU A 8 13.17 1.70 11.13
CA LEU A 8 11.78 1.47 10.74
C LEU A 8 11.42 2.25 9.47
N GLY A 9 11.75 3.55 9.42
CA GLY A 9 11.51 4.39 8.25
C GLY A 9 12.21 3.85 7.01
N PHE A 10 13.49 3.46 7.13
CA PHE A 10 14.23 2.83 6.05
C PHE A 10 13.59 1.52 5.58
N SER A 11 13.21 0.63 6.51
CA SER A 11 12.59 -0.66 6.20
C SER A 11 11.24 -0.50 5.51
N ILE A 12 10.40 0.44 5.98
CA ILE A 12 9.13 0.81 5.37
C ILE A 12 9.35 1.35 3.96
N GLY A 13 10.30 2.28 3.80
CA GLY A 13 10.65 2.82 2.48
C GLY A 13 11.17 1.77 1.52
N LEU A 14 12.07 0.89 1.99
CA LEU A 14 12.60 -0.22 1.20
C LEU A 14 11.48 -1.13 0.71
N SER A 15 10.57 -1.51 1.60
CA SER A 15 9.38 -2.30 1.27
C SER A 15 8.47 -1.59 0.27
N LEU A 16 8.29 -0.27 0.44
CA LEU A 16 7.47 0.54 -0.45
C LEU A 16 8.09 0.62 -1.85
N GLY A 17 9.38 0.90 -1.96
CA GLY A 17 10.10 0.97 -3.23
C GLY A 17 10.22 -0.37 -3.94
N LEU A 18 10.36 -1.47 -3.18
CA LEU A 18 10.51 -2.82 -3.72
C LEU A 18 9.17 -3.43 -4.16
N LEU A 19 8.14 -3.27 -3.35
CA LEU A 19 6.86 -3.97 -3.47
C LEU A 19 5.69 -3.05 -3.87
N GLY A 20 5.93 -1.76 -4.00
CA GLY A 20 4.93 -0.76 -4.33
C GLY A 20 3.99 -0.45 -3.16
N GLY A 21 3.17 -1.40 -2.74
CA GLY A 21 2.18 -1.20 -1.67
C GLY A 21 2.57 -1.74 -0.30
N GLY A 22 3.62 -2.57 -0.22
CA GLY A 22 3.96 -3.32 1.00
C GLY A 22 4.35 -2.44 2.20
N GLY A 23 5.03 -1.33 1.95
CA GLY A 23 5.46 -0.42 3.02
C GLY A 23 4.30 0.28 3.74
N SER A 24 3.22 0.61 3.04
CA SER A 24 2.08 1.30 3.63
C SER A 24 1.37 0.48 4.72
N ILE A 25 1.36 -0.85 4.58
CA ILE A 25 0.75 -1.76 5.57
C ILE A 25 1.52 -1.76 6.88
N LEU A 26 2.86 -1.71 6.80
CA LEU A 26 3.73 -1.77 7.97
C LEU A 26 3.74 -0.47 8.76
N THR A 27 3.43 0.66 8.12
CA THR A 27 3.62 1.97 8.74
C THR A 27 2.72 2.18 9.95
N VAL A 28 1.42 1.90 9.84
CA VAL A 28 0.47 2.06 10.95
C VAL A 28 0.82 1.13 12.12
N PRO A 29 0.99 -0.20 11.95
CA PRO A 29 1.44 -1.06 13.03
C PRO A 29 2.77 -0.64 13.67
N ALA A 30 3.76 -0.23 12.87
CA ALA A 30 5.03 0.23 13.39
C ALA A 30 4.88 1.47 14.27
N LEU A 31 4.06 2.44 13.85
CA LEU A 31 3.79 3.66 14.61
C LEU A 31 3.02 3.39 15.91
N VAL A 32 2.05 2.45 15.88
CA VAL A 32 1.25 2.10 17.06
C VAL A 32 2.05 1.25 18.04
N TYR A 33 2.62 0.13 17.59
CA TYR A 33 3.21 -0.87 18.48
C TYR A 33 4.67 -0.59 18.87
N LEU A 34 5.44 0.06 18.00
CA LEU A 34 6.87 0.29 18.24
C LEU A 34 7.18 1.74 18.63
N VAL A 35 6.41 2.71 18.13
CA VAL A 35 6.59 4.13 18.48
C VAL A 35 5.63 4.57 19.59
N GLY A 36 4.51 3.84 19.80
CA GLY A 36 3.55 4.13 20.87
C GLY A 36 2.54 5.24 20.53
N GLN A 37 2.31 5.50 19.24
CA GLN A 37 1.27 6.44 18.81
C GLN A 37 -0.14 5.90 19.03
N THR A 38 -1.11 6.80 19.26
CA THR A 38 -2.52 6.40 19.19
C THR A 38 -2.89 5.99 17.76
N PRO A 39 -3.84 5.07 17.56
CA PRO A 39 -4.23 4.62 16.22
C PRO A 39 -4.60 5.76 15.27
N GLN A 40 -5.31 6.77 15.75
CA GLN A 40 -5.71 7.94 14.95
C GLN A 40 -4.50 8.78 14.50
N ALA A 41 -3.58 9.07 15.43
CA ALA A 41 -2.35 9.79 15.11
C ALA A 41 -1.46 8.97 14.15
N ALA A 42 -1.38 7.65 14.34
CA ALA A 42 -0.62 6.75 13.49
C ALA A 42 -1.16 6.73 12.04
N VAL A 43 -2.48 6.74 11.84
CA VAL A 43 -3.09 6.83 10.51
C VAL A 43 -2.68 8.12 9.81
N THR A 44 -2.86 9.28 10.46
CA THR A 44 -2.52 10.59 9.87
C THR A 44 -1.02 10.71 9.57
N THR A 45 -0.17 10.27 10.53
CA THR A 45 1.29 10.23 10.37
C THR A 45 1.70 9.31 9.22
N SER A 46 1.09 8.11 9.14
CA SER A 46 1.32 7.13 8.08
C SER A 46 0.98 7.71 6.71
N LEU A 47 -0.17 8.37 6.55
CA LEU A 47 -0.56 8.97 5.28
C LEU A 47 0.45 10.01 4.79
N ALA A 48 1.00 10.83 5.71
CA ALA A 48 2.03 11.80 5.36
C ALA A 48 3.33 11.12 4.90
N ILE A 49 3.84 10.15 5.69
CA ILE A 49 5.08 9.42 5.40
C ILE A 49 4.96 8.63 4.09
N VAL A 50 3.90 7.83 3.98
CA VAL A 50 3.67 6.97 2.81
C VAL A 50 3.42 7.82 1.56
N GLY A 51 2.64 8.89 1.67
CA GLY A 51 2.40 9.82 0.57
C GLY A 51 3.70 10.43 0.02
N ALA A 52 4.55 10.98 0.90
CA ALA A 52 5.82 11.57 0.52
C ALA A 52 6.79 10.53 -0.11
N ASN A 53 6.93 9.37 0.52
CA ASN A 53 7.79 8.30 0.02
C ASN A 53 7.26 7.73 -1.32
N SER A 54 5.94 7.64 -1.49
CA SER A 54 5.33 7.16 -2.73
C SER A 54 5.52 8.13 -3.89
N LEU A 55 5.43 9.46 -3.65
CA LEU A 55 5.72 10.48 -4.66
C LEU A 55 7.17 10.37 -5.14
N MET A 56 8.11 10.21 -4.21
CA MET A 56 9.52 10.04 -4.57
C MET A 56 9.75 8.72 -5.30
N GLY A 57 9.19 7.61 -4.79
CA GLY A 57 9.24 6.30 -5.44
C GLY A 57 8.67 6.34 -6.87
N ALA A 58 7.54 7.01 -7.07
CA ALA A 58 6.96 7.22 -8.39
C ALA A 58 7.90 7.99 -9.34
N SER A 59 8.64 9.00 -8.83
CA SER A 59 9.62 9.74 -9.63
C SER A 59 10.77 8.85 -10.08
N PHE A 60 11.25 7.93 -9.23
CA PHE A 60 12.28 6.95 -9.58
C PHE A 60 11.77 5.96 -10.64
N HIS A 61 10.57 5.43 -10.47
CA HIS A 61 9.96 4.51 -11.43
C HIS A 61 9.61 5.19 -12.76
N ARG A 62 9.31 6.50 -12.75
CA ARG A 62 9.16 7.29 -13.97
C ARG A 62 10.45 7.30 -14.78
N SER A 63 11.60 7.55 -14.15
CA SER A 63 12.90 7.56 -14.84
C SER A 63 13.31 6.19 -15.38
N GLN A 64 12.73 5.12 -14.82
CA GLN A 64 12.95 3.74 -15.24
C GLN A 64 11.98 3.24 -16.32
N GLY A 65 10.97 4.04 -16.69
CA GLY A 65 9.96 3.65 -17.67
C GLY A 65 8.96 2.60 -17.18
N THR A 66 8.89 2.33 -15.87
CA THR A 66 8.03 1.32 -15.25
C THR A 66 6.71 1.90 -14.71
N LEU A 67 6.30 3.08 -15.18
CA LEU A 67 5.11 3.77 -14.72
C LEU A 67 4.12 3.97 -15.86
N ASN A 68 2.88 3.55 -15.66
CA ASN A 68 1.78 3.80 -16.60
C ASN A 68 0.85 4.90 -16.06
N TRP A 69 1.04 6.13 -16.54
CA TRP A 69 0.27 7.30 -16.11
C TRP A 69 -1.23 7.17 -16.38
N ARG A 70 -1.61 6.61 -17.53
CA ARG A 70 -3.01 6.45 -17.90
C ARG A 70 -3.73 5.55 -16.89
N ILE A 71 -3.12 4.41 -16.57
CA ILE A 71 -3.67 3.49 -15.59
C ILE A 71 -3.62 4.08 -14.17
N ALA A 72 -2.54 4.76 -13.80
CA ALA A 72 -2.42 5.40 -12.48
C ALA A 72 -3.56 6.41 -12.24
N LEU A 73 -3.83 7.29 -13.21
CA LEU A 73 -4.84 8.33 -13.08
C LEU A 73 -6.27 7.76 -13.16
N THR A 74 -6.53 6.79 -14.03
CA THR A 74 -7.87 6.20 -14.17
C THR A 74 -8.22 5.30 -12.99
N PHE A 75 -7.32 4.39 -12.61
CA PHE A 75 -7.47 3.51 -11.46
C PHE A 75 -7.46 4.30 -10.14
N GLY A 76 -6.49 5.19 -9.97
CA GLY A 76 -6.35 6.02 -8.77
C GLY A 76 -7.50 7.01 -8.62
N GLY A 77 -7.94 7.66 -9.68
CA GLY A 77 -9.06 8.59 -9.66
C GLY A 77 -10.38 7.91 -9.26
N SER A 78 -10.71 6.77 -9.87
CA SER A 78 -11.90 6.00 -9.50
C SER A 78 -11.80 5.46 -8.06
N GLY A 79 -10.62 4.98 -7.65
CA GLY A 79 -10.35 4.51 -6.31
C GLY A 79 -10.49 5.60 -5.25
N MET A 80 -9.97 6.79 -5.52
CA MET A 80 -10.05 7.95 -4.63
C MET A 80 -11.51 8.36 -4.36
N VAL A 81 -12.32 8.45 -5.43
CA VAL A 81 -13.74 8.80 -5.32
C VAL A 81 -14.49 7.78 -4.47
N THR A 82 -14.34 6.50 -4.78
CA THR A 82 -15.04 5.43 -4.04
C THR A 82 -14.54 5.28 -2.61
N ALA A 83 -13.24 5.45 -2.34
CA ALA A 83 -12.68 5.42 -1.01
C ALA A 83 -13.23 6.55 -0.12
N TYR A 84 -13.40 7.75 -0.67
CA TYR A 84 -13.99 8.88 0.03
C TYR A 84 -15.42 8.56 0.51
N PHE A 85 -16.29 8.05 -0.37
CA PHE A 85 -17.65 7.68 0.01
C PHE A 85 -17.69 6.45 0.95
N ALA A 86 -16.78 5.50 0.77
CA ALA A 86 -16.70 4.29 1.58
C ALA A 86 -16.14 4.52 2.99
N SER A 87 -15.36 5.56 3.20
CA SER A 87 -14.78 5.88 4.52
C SER A 87 -15.84 6.14 5.60
N GLY A 88 -17.03 6.62 5.22
CA GLY A 88 -18.17 6.74 6.11
C GLY A 88 -18.68 5.40 6.67
N ILE A 89 -18.56 4.32 5.89
CA ILE A 89 -19.02 2.98 6.28
C ILE A 89 -18.09 2.37 7.33
N SER A 90 -16.80 2.67 7.29
CA SER A 90 -15.83 2.14 8.26
C SER A 90 -16.16 2.51 9.70
N LYS A 91 -16.78 3.67 9.91
CA LYS A 91 -17.20 4.16 11.23
C LYS A 91 -18.34 3.34 11.85
N LEU A 92 -19.07 2.58 11.02
CA LEU A 92 -20.20 1.74 11.45
C LEU A 92 -19.78 0.32 11.83
N LEU A 93 -18.56 -0.10 11.48
CA LEU A 93 -18.09 -1.46 11.68
C LEU A 93 -17.17 -1.56 12.90
N PRO A 94 -17.29 -2.63 13.71
CA PRO A 94 -16.36 -2.90 14.81
C PRO A 94 -14.92 -3.04 14.29
N PRO A 95 -13.91 -2.48 14.98
CA PRO A 95 -12.50 -2.56 14.56
C PRO A 95 -12.00 -4.00 14.32
N ALA A 96 -12.48 -4.97 15.13
CA ALA A 96 -12.14 -6.37 14.99
C ALA A 96 -12.62 -6.97 13.66
N VAL A 97 -13.85 -6.61 13.21
CA VAL A 97 -14.40 -7.08 11.94
C VAL A 97 -13.58 -6.53 10.77
N LEU A 98 -13.18 -5.25 10.85
CA LEU A 98 -12.34 -4.63 9.82
C LEU A 98 -10.99 -5.33 9.71
N LEU A 99 -10.32 -5.58 10.84
CA LEU A 99 -9.00 -6.23 10.87
C LEU A 99 -9.05 -7.69 10.39
N ILE A 100 -10.07 -8.45 10.80
CA ILE A 100 -10.24 -9.84 10.36
C ILE A 100 -10.52 -9.90 8.86
N THR A 101 -11.45 -9.07 8.36
CA THR A 101 -11.79 -9.00 6.92
C THR A 101 -10.54 -8.63 6.10
N PHE A 102 -9.76 -7.68 6.59
CA PHE A 102 -8.51 -7.27 6.00
C PHE A 102 -7.49 -8.43 5.94
N ALA A 103 -7.27 -9.12 7.05
CA ALA A 103 -6.32 -10.22 7.13
C ALA A 103 -6.74 -11.40 6.24
N VAL A 104 -8.03 -11.74 6.19
CA VAL A 104 -8.55 -12.78 5.30
C VAL A 104 -8.35 -12.39 3.83
N LEU A 105 -8.64 -11.15 3.47
CA LEU A 105 -8.43 -10.64 2.11
C LEU A 105 -6.94 -10.71 1.71
N MET A 106 -6.04 -10.32 2.62
CA MET A 106 -4.59 -10.43 2.40
C MET A 106 -4.16 -11.89 2.19
N LEU A 107 -4.70 -12.83 2.99
CA LEU A 107 -4.37 -14.25 2.88
C LEU A 107 -4.81 -14.80 1.53
N VAL A 108 -6.04 -14.49 1.10
CA VAL A 108 -6.59 -14.92 -0.19
C VAL A 108 -5.73 -14.39 -1.35
N ILE A 109 -5.39 -13.10 -1.32
CA ILE A 109 -4.56 -12.46 -2.36
C ILE A 109 -3.15 -13.07 -2.38
N GLY A 110 -2.53 -13.24 -1.22
CA GLY A 110 -1.18 -13.83 -1.12
C GLY A 110 -1.13 -15.25 -1.69
N ILE A 111 -2.09 -16.11 -1.31
CA ILE A 111 -2.21 -17.47 -1.83
C ILE A 111 -2.45 -17.47 -3.34
N PHE A 112 -3.31 -16.58 -3.82
CA PHE A 112 -3.60 -16.47 -5.25
C PHE A 112 -2.35 -16.06 -6.04
N LEU A 113 -1.59 -15.07 -5.57
CA LEU A 113 -0.35 -14.64 -6.20
C LEU A 113 0.70 -15.76 -6.24
N LEU A 114 0.79 -16.62 -5.20
CA LEU A 114 1.68 -17.78 -5.22
C LEU A 114 1.27 -18.84 -6.25
N LYS A 115 -0.04 -19.03 -6.43
CA LYS A 115 -0.57 -20.03 -7.38
C LYS A 115 -0.56 -19.56 -8.82
N GLN A 116 -0.46 -18.26 -9.07
CA GLN A 116 -0.45 -17.70 -10.41
C GLN A 116 0.83 -18.08 -11.15
N LYS A 117 0.70 -18.97 -12.15
CA LYS A 117 1.79 -19.35 -13.05
C LYS A 117 2.06 -18.20 -14.02
N ASP A 118 3.35 -17.88 -14.20
CA ASP A 118 3.94 -16.94 -15.15
C ASP A 118 3.08 -15.76 -15.66
N VAL A 119 3.33 -14.60 -15.05
CA VAL A 119 2.75 -13.30 -15.46
C VAL A 119 3.34 -12.81 -16.80
N GLN A 120 4.33 -13.52 -17.37
CA GLN A 120 5.01 -13.11 -18.61
C GLN A 120 4.17 -13.28 -19.88
N GLU A 121 3.11 -14.09 -19.84
CA GLU A 121 2.22 -14.34 -20.99
C GLU A 121 0.88 -13.58 -20.93
N ILE A 122 0.65 -12.77 -19.90
CA ILE A 122 -0.52 -11.88 -19.91
C ILE A 122 -0.25 -10.85 -21.01
N SER A 123 -0.78 -11.17 -22.20
CA SER A 123 -0.83 -10.31 -23.36
C SER A 123 -1.02 -8.85 -22.91
N MET A 124 -0.14 -7.96 -23.41
CA MET A 124 -0.34 -6.51 -23.33
C MET A 124 -1.58 -6.05 -24.15
N ALA A 125 -2.58 -6.90 -24.29
CA ALA A 125 -3.87 -6.48 -24.80
C ALA A 125 -4.41 -5.44 -23.81
N GLU A 126 -4.44 -4.19 -24.25
CA GLU A 126 -5.02 -3.09 -23.49
C GLU A 126 -6.42 -3.50 -23.04
N LYS A 127 -6.55 -3.85 -21.76
CA LYS A 127 -7.87 -4.14 -21.22
C LYS A 127 -8.76 -2.90 -21.33
N PRO A 128 -10.04 -3.06 -21.59
CA PRO A 128 -10.96 -1.94 -21.72
C PRO A 128 -10.88 -1.01 -20.51
N LEU A 129 -10.95 0.29 -20.72
CA LEU A 129 -10.85 1.32 -19.69
C LEU A 129 -11.82 1.08 -18.51
N TRP A 130 -13.01 0.54 -18.79
CA TRP A 130 -14.00 0.25 -17.76
C TRP A 130 -13.52 -0.79 -16.73
N ILE A 131 -12.67 -1.76 -17.14
CA ILE A 131 -12.06 -2.73 -16.21
C ILE A 131 -11.13 -2.01 -15.22
N THR A 132 -10.30 -1.08 -15.73
CA THR A 132 -9.41 -0.29 -14.88
C THR A 132 -10.19 0.58 -13.91
N LEU A 133 -11.25 1.24 -14.38
CA LEU A 133 -12.13 2.05 -13.54
C LEU A 133 -12.87 1.21 -12.49
N ALA A 134 -13.45 0.08 -12.90
CA ALA A 134 -14.17 -0.81 -11.99
C ALA A 134 -13.23 -1.43 -10.94
N SER A 135 -12.02 -1.83 -11.35
CA SER A 135 -11.00 -2.36 -10.45
C SER A 135 -10.52 -1.31 -9.45
N GLY A 136 -10.28 -0.08 -9.92
CA GLY A 136 -9.93 1.04 -9.05
C GLY A 136 -11.03 1.36 -8.06
N ALA A 137 -12.28 1.41 -8.53
CA ALA A 137 -13.45 1.64 -7.68
C ALA A 137 -13.62 0.54 -6.63
N ALA A 138 -13.48 -0.74 -7.00
CA ALA A 138 -13.58 -1.86 -6.07
C ALA A 138 -12.47 -1.82 -5.01
N VAL A 139 -11.22 -1.57 -5.42
CA VAL A 139 -10.10 -1.41 -4.47
C VAL A 139 -10.31 -0.19 -3.60
N GLY A 140 -10.75 0.94 -4.16
CA GLY A 140 -11.06 2.16 -3.41
C GLY A 140 -12.14 1.93 -2.35
N LEU A 141 -13.22 1.21 -2.71
CA LEU A 141 -14.28 0.84 -1.77
C LEU A 141 -13.73 -0.01 -0.62
N LEU A 142 -12.98 -1.08 -0.94
CA LEU A 142 -12.38 -1.94 0.09
C LEU A 142 -11.43 -1.16 1.00
N THR A 143 -10.58 -0.32 0.42
CA THR A 143 -9.58 0.45 1.19
C THR A 143 -10.21 1.58 1.97
N GLY A 144 -11.26 2.20 1.46
CA GLY A 144 -12.04 3.21 2.16
C GLY A 144 -12.79 2.64 3.37
N VAL A 145 -13.39 1.45 3.23
CA VAL A 145 -14.04 0.74 4.34
C VAL A 145 -13.01 0.27 5.37
N LEU A 146 -11.87 -0.27 4.92
CA LEU A 146 -10.85 -0.83 5.82
C LEU A 146 -9.97 0.23 6.49
N GLY A 147 -9.95 1.47 5.98
CA GLY A 147 -9.19 2.59 6.58
C GLY A 147 -7.66 2.46 6.54
N VAL A 148 -7.11 1.53 5.77
CA VAL A 148 -5.67 1.16 5.79
C VAL A 148 -4.86 1.80 4.65
N GLY A 149 -5.38 2.81 3.98
CA GLY A 149 -4.66 3.49 2.88
C GLY A 149 -4.41 2.64 1.62
N GLY A 150 -4.78 1.36 1.63
CA GLY A 150 -4.96 0.49 0.44
C GLY A 150 -3.76 0.11 -0.39
N GLY A 151 -2.57 0.56 -0.07
CA GLY A 151 -1.39 0.36 -0.92
C GLY A 151 -1.12 -1.10 -1.32
N PHE A 152 -1.39 -2.04 -0.43
CA PHE A 152 -1.14 -3.47 -0.67
C PHE A 152 -2.16 -4.14 -1.62
N LEU A 153 -3.38 -3.62 -1.72
CA LEU A 153 -4.41 -4.12 -2.65
C LEU A 153 -4.18 -3.62 -4.07
N ILE A 154 -3.55 -2.46 -4.21
CA ILE A 154 -3.36 -1.79 -5.50
C ILE A 154 -2.45 -2.64 -6.41
N VAL A 155 -1.31 -3.13 -5.91
CA VAL A 155 -0.37 -3.93 -6.70
C VAL A 155 -1.02 -5.22 -7.21
N PRO A 156 -1.62 -6.08 -6.36
CA PRO A 156 -2.34 -7.26 -6.83
C PRO A 156 -3.46 -6.94 -7.82
N ALA A 157 -4.23 -5.89 -7.56
CA ALA A 157 -5.32 -5.50 -8.46
C ALA A 157 -4.79 -5.06 -9.83
N LEU A 158 -3.70 -4.30 -9.89
CA LEU A 158 -3.06 -3.90 -11.13
C LEU A 158 -2.51 -5.11 -11.91
N VAL A 159 -1.95 -6.09 -11.21
CA VAL A 159 -1.44 -7.32 -11.83
C VAL A 159 -2.57 -8.23 -12.29
N MET A 160 -3.54 -8.52 -11.42
CA MET A 160 -4.55 -9.56 -11.65
C MET A 160 -5.72 -9.05 -12.48
N LEU A 161 -6.24 -7.86 -12.18
CA LEU A 161 -7.45 -7.32 -12.81
C LEU A 161 -7.10 -6.49 -14.04
N VAL A 162 -6.09 -5.63 -13.95
CA VAL A 162 -5.67 -4.76 -15.07
C VAL A 162 -4.69 -5.46 -15.99
N GLY A 163 -3.89 -6.43 -15.49
CA GLY A 163 -2.95 -7.22 -16.30
C GLY A 163 -1.60 -6.54 -16.49
N LEU A 164 -1.20 -5.64 -15.60
CA LEU A 164 0.13 -5.03 -15.66
C LEU A 164 1.22 -6.04 -15.25
N PRO A 165 2.39 -6.02 -15.91
CA PRO A 165 3.57 -6.70 -15.41
C PRO A 165 3.93 -6.21 -14.00
N MET A 166 4.46 -7.09 -13.14
CA MET A 166 4.69 -6.79 -11.71
C MET A 166 5.52 -5.51 -11.49
N GLN A 167 6.58 -5.29 -12.28
CA GLN A 167 7.42 -4.08 -12.17
C GLN A 167 6.63 -2.80 -12.51
N MET A 168 5.79 -2.85 -13.56
CA MET A 168 4.93 -1.73 -13.90
C MET A 168 3.82 -1.51 -12.87
N ALA A 169 3.28 -2.59 -12.29
CA ALA A 169 2.30 -2.51 -11.23
C ALA A 169 2.88 -1.83 -9.98
N VAL A 170 4.13 -2.17 -9.60
CA VAL A 170 4.85 -1.53 -8.49
C VAL A 170 5.02 -0.03 -8.75
N GLY A 171 5.55 0.37 -9.90
CA GLY A 171 5.73 1.80 -10.22
C GLY A 171 4.41 2.57 -10.30
N THR A 172 3.40 1.99 -10.96
CA THR A 172 2.08 2.60 -11.13
C THR A 172 1.33 2.72 -9.79
N SER A 173 1.45 1.71 -8.92
CA SER A 173 0.82 1.73 -7.59
C SER A 173 1.32 2.88 -6.71
N LEU A 174 2.58 3.27 -6.81
CA LEU A 174 3.13 4.37 -6.03
C LEU A 174 2.44 5.71 -6.34
N VAL A 175 2.07 5.95 -7.60
CA VAL A 175 1.27 7.14 -7.96
C VAL A 175 -0.13 7.06 -7.34
N VAL A 176 -0.78 5.90 -7.45
CA VAL A 176 -2.12 5.69 -6.87
C VAL A 176 -2.10 5.87 -5.35
N ILE A 177 -1.07 5.31 -4.69
CA ILE A 177 -0.88 5.44 -3.24
C ILE A 177 -0.67 6.91 -2.85
N ALA A 178 0.16 7.64 -3.60
CA ALA A 178 0.38 9.07 -3.35
C ALA A 178 -0.93 9.87 -3.48
N MET A 179 -1.74 9.61 -4.52
CA MET A 179 -3.05 10.24 -4.70
C MET A 179 -3.99 9.94 -3.53
N ASN A 180 -4.10 8.67 -3.14
CA ASN A 180 -4.94 8.24 -2.03
C ASN A 180 -4.45 8.81 -0.69
N SER A 181 -3.13 8.88 -0.49
CA SER A 181 -2.54 9.45 0.73
C SER A 181 -2.82 10.95 0.87
N ILE A 182 -2.74 11.70 -0.23
CA ILE A 182 -3.08 13.13 -0.24
C ILE A 182 -4.55 13.33 0.09
N ALA A 183 -5.45 12.55 -0.53
CA ALA A 183 -6.88 12.64 -0.25
C ALA A 183 -7.21 12.23 1.18
N GLY A 184 -6.60 11.13 1.67
CA GLY A 184 -6.76 10.68 3.05
C GLY A 184 -6.24 11.70 4.05
N LEU A 185 -5.08 12.29 3.82
CA LEU A 185 -4.51 13.34 4.68
C LEU A 185 -5.40 14.58 4.75
N ALA A 186 -5.96 15.01 3.62
CA ALA A 186 -6.90 16.11 3.58
C ALA A 186 -8.18 15.84 4.42
N GLY A 187 -8.63 14.57 4.45
CA GLY A 187 -9.78 14.17 5.27
C GLY A 187 -9.49 14.05 6.76
N HIS A 188 -8.23 13.85 7.16
CA HIS A 188 -7.82 13.63 8.55
C HIS A 188 -7.03 14.81 9.17
N ILE A 189 -6.94 15.93 8.47
CA ILE A 189 -6.11 17.07 8.91
C ILE A 189 -6.57 17.67 10.26
N ASN A 190 -7.84 17.47 10.61
CA ASN A 190 -8.45 17.97 11.84
C ASN A 190 -8.47 16.93 12.99
N ASP A 191 -8.05 15.66 12.73
CA ASP A 191 -8.30 14.56 13.67
C ASP A 191 -7.17 14.36 14.70
N GLY A 192 -6.14 15.20 14.74
CA GLY A 192 -5.22 15.00 15.82
C GLY A 192 -3.77 15.41 15.67
N ALA A 193 -2.99 15.00 16.63
CA ALA A 193 -1.63 15.41 16.90
C ALA A 193 -0.68 15.12 15.73
N PHE A 194 -0.45 16.14 14.92
CA PHE A 194 0.61 16.13 13.93
C PHE A 194 1.96 16.13 14.68
N GLN A 195 2.79 15.13 14.42
CA GLN A 195 4.15 15.06 14.96
C GLN A 195 5.16 15.34 13.83
N PRO A 196 5.46 16.59 13.50
CA PRO A 196 6.22 16.94 12.30
C PRO A 196 7.64 16.39 12.32
N LEU A 197 8.28 16.32 13.50
CA LEU A 197 9.62 15.77 13.63
C LEU A 197 9.66 14.27 13.31
N LEU A 198 8.68 13.51 13.80
CA LEU A 198 8.58 12.08 13.52
C LEU A 198 8.32 11.83 12.03
N ILE A 199 7.41 12.58 11.42
CA ILE A 199 7.15 12.52 9.98
C ILE A 199 8.43 12.80 9.19
N LEU A 200 9.19 13.80 9.58
CA LEU A 200 10.46 14.16 8.91
C LEU A 200 11.48 13.03 9.00
N ILE A 201 11.69 12.46 10.20
CA ILE A 201 12.65 11.36 10.42
C ILE A 201 12.28 10.12 9.59
N PHE A 202 11.00 9.69 9.68
CA PHE A 202 10.52 8.52 8.93
C PHE A 202 10.52 8.76 7.42
N THR A 203 10.17 9.96 6.97
CA THR A 203 10.21 10.30 5.54
C THR A 203 11.64 10.35 5.04
N ALA A 204 12.55 11.02 5.73
CA ALA A 204 13.94 11.11 5.30
C ALA A 204 14.63 9.76 5.21
N SER A 205 14.51 8.91 6.24
CA SER A 205 15.03 7.54 6.20
C SER A 205 14.28 6.66 5.20
N GLY A 206 12.96 6.83 5.10
CA GLY A 206 12.12 6.14 4.13
C GLY A 206 12.45 6.48 2.68
N LEU A 207 12.84 7.71 2.36
CA LEU A 207 13.30 8.10 1.02
C LEU A 207 14.54 7.31 0.60
N VAL A 208 15.52 7.15 1.50
CA VAL A 208 16.70 6.34 1.24
C VAL A 208 16.32 4.87 1.00
N GLY A 209 15.43 4.34 1.85
CA GLY A 209 14.88 2.99 1.68
C GLY A 209 14.12 2.82 0.35
N THR A 210 13.25 3.78 0.01
CA THR A 210 12.47 3.76 -1.25
C THR A 210 13.38 3.81 -2.47
N PHE A 211 14.42 4.62 -2.44
CA PHE A 211 15.43 4.64 -3.51
C PHE A 211 16.14 3.29 -3.65
N ALA A 212 16.60 2.71 -2.55
CA ALA A 212 17.24 1.39 -2.56
C ALA A 212 16.28 0.29 -3.06
N GLY A 213 15.03 0.30 -2.58
CA GLY A 213 13.99 -0.64 -3.00
C GLY A 213 13.63 -0.52 -4.48
N SER A 214 13.44 0.68 -4.99
CA SER A 214 13.12 0.91 -6.41
C SER A 214 14.28 0.51 -7.34
N ARG A 215 15.54 0.67 -6.89
CA ARG A 215 16.70 0.15 -7.62
C ARG A 215 16.72 -1.37 -7.62
N LEU A 216 16.47 -1.99 -6.47
CA LEU A 216 16.46 -3.44 -6.33
C LEU A 216 15.36 -4.10 -7.18
N THR A 217 14.21 -3.44 -7.33
CA THR A 217 13.10 -3.90 -8.19
C THR A 217 13.53 -4.13 -9.65
N MET A 218 14.47 -3.33 -10.16
CA MET A 218 14.98 -3.47 -11.52
C MET A 218 15.83 -4.74 -11.73
N TYR A 219 16.52 -5.18 -10.70
CA TYR A 219 17.42 -6.35 -10.77
C TYR A 219 16.68 -7.67 -10.45
N LEU A 220 15.49 -7.58 -9.87
CA LEU A 220 14.71 -8.76 -9.51
C LEU A 220 13.79 -9.19 -10.66
N PRO A 221 13.81 -10.48 -11.05
CA PRO A 221 12.81 -11.01 -11.97
C PRO A 221 11.40 -10.79 -11.42
N ALA A 222 10.44 -10.50 -12.30
CA ALA A 222 9.04 -10.24 -11.94
C ALA A 222 8.45 -11.35 -11.05
N LYS A 223 8.77 -12.61 -11.33
CA LYS A 223 8.34 -13.77 -10.53
C LYS A 223 8.91 -13.78 -9.11
N LYS A 224 10.18 -13.42 -8.91
CA LYS A 224 10.75 -13.30 -7.57
C LYS A 224 10.08 -12.19 -6.78
N LEU A 225 9.86 -11.04 -7.43
CA LEU A 225 9.18 -9.91 -6.82
C LEU A 225 7.75 -10.27 -6.40
N GLN A 226 7.00 -10.96 -7.26
CA GLN A 226 5.67 -11.49 -6.97
C GLN A 226 5.68 -12.46 -5.79
N THR A 227 6.65 -13.39 -5.75
CA THR A 227 6.78 -14.38 -4.68
C THR A 227 7.12 -13.71 -3.34
N VAL A 228 8.08 -12.77 -3.33
CA VAL A 228 8.45 -12.00 -2.12
C VAL A 228 7.24 -11.22 -1.60
N PHE A 229 6.52 -10.55 -2.50
CA PHE A 229 5.30 -9.82 -2.14
C PHE A 229 4.23 -10.75 -1.55
N ALA A 230 3.99 -11.88 -2.18
CA ALA A 230 2.98 -12.84 -1.73
C ALA A 230 3.30 -13.38 -0.33
N TRP A 231 4.55 -13.80 -0.07
CA TRP A 231 4.97 -14.25 1.26
C TRP A 231 4.89 -13.15 2.30
N PHE A 232 5.29 -11.94 1.95
CA PHE A 232 5.18 -10.78 2.83
C PHE A 232 3.72 -10.54 3.26
N VAL A 233 2.79 -10.55 2.31
CA VAL A 233 1.36 -10.35 2.57
C VAL A 233 0.77 -11.50 3.42
N ILE A 234 1.16 -12.76 3.14
CA ILE A 234 0.70 -13.93 3.91
C ILE A 234 1.21 -13.87 5.36
N LEU A 235 2.50 -13.59 5.57
CA LEU A 235 3.07 -13.51 6.91
C LEU A 235 2.39 -12.42 7.74
N LEU A 236 2.13 -11.27 7.13
CA LEU A 236 1.43 -10.17 7.80
C LEU A 236 -0.04 -10.52 8.09
N ALA A 237 -0.72 -11.22 7.17
CA ALA A 237 -2.09 -11.69 7.38
C ALA A 237 -2.18 -12.66 8.56
N VAL A 238 -1.25 -13.63 8.63
CA VAL A 238 -1.17 -14.60 9.74
C VAL A 238 -0.90 -13.89 11.06
N PHE A 239 0.03 -12.92 11.07
CA PHE A 239 0.31 -12.12 12.26
C PHE A 239 -0.92 -11.37 12.76
N LEU A 240 -1.65 -10.68 11.85
CA LEU A 240 -2.86 -9.94 12.21
C LEU A 240 -3.98 -10.85 12.71
N LEU A 241 -4.15 -12.04 12.11
CA LEU A 241 -5.13 -13.02 12.60
C LEU A 241 -4.77 -13.52 13.99
N ALA A 242 -3.51 -13.87 14.25
CA ALA A 242 -3.05 -14.35 15.54
C ALA A 242 -3.22 -13.29 16.65
N ASP A 243 -2.88 -12.02 16.36
CA ASP A 243 -3.04 -10.92 17.32
C ASP A 243 -4.51 -10.63 17.66
N ASN A 244 -5.40 -10.70 16.66
CA ASN A 244 -6.84 -10.49 16.89
C ASN A 244 -7.50 -11.69 17.61
N PHE A 245 -7.08 -12.91 17.32
CA PHE A 245 -7.61 -14.09 18.03
C PHE A 245 -7.30 -14.02 19.54
N ASN A 246 -6.11 -13.56 19.91
CA ASN A 246 -5.71 -13.38 21.32
C ASN A 246 -6.46 -12.24 22.03
N LYS A 247 -7.08 -11.31 21.30
CA LYS A 247 -7.85 -10.19 21.88
C LYS A 247 -9.35 -10.47 21.98
N LEU A 248 -9.82 -11.56 21.37
CA LEU A 248 -11.23 -11.99 21.45
C LEU A 248 -11.48 -12.98 22.62
N HIS A 249 -10.43 -13.45 23.26
CA HIS A 249 -10.43 -14.25 24.48
C HIS A 249 -9.79 -13.46 25.63
#